data_15af7aa1bc51eecd0ee1d32702a8ea04
#
_entry.id   15af7aa1bc51eecd0ee1d32702a8ea04
#
_cell.length_a   1.000
_cell.length_b   1.000
_cell.length_c   1.000
_cell.angle_alpha   90.00
_cell.angle_beta   90.00
_cell.angle_gamma   90.00
#
_symmetry.space_group_name_H-M   'P 1'
#
loop_
_entity.id
_entity.type
_entity.pdbx_description
1 polymer ?
#
loop_
_entity_poly.entity_id
_entity_poly.type
_entity_poly.pdbx_seq_one_letter_code
_entity_poly.pdbx_strand_id
1 'polypeptide(L)'
;MENGVFRVQIYTKEYEQMRHFYGTVLQLPVLVCRETGRDDRVCVYGAASGQIEVIYAPPGMEVPASNGWTLQMQVENADRYCEQLQAQGWTIQREPQNQFWGHRNFKVLDPSGLELTIYSDILGKETEKNHAD
;
A
#
# COMPACT_ATOMS: atom_id res chain seq x y z
N MET A 1 -21.01 18.40 -6.09
CA MET A 1 -20.49 17.19 -6.74
C MET A 1 -20.36 16.09 -5.70
N GLU A 2 -20.92 14.95 -5.98
CA GLU A 2 -20.81 13.82 -5.09
C GLU A 2 -19.46 13.13 -5.27
N ASN A 3 -18.89 12.67 -4.17
CA ASN A 3 -17.66 11.92 -4.21
C ASN A 3 -17.98 10.45 -4.52
N GLY A 4 -17.34 9.95 -5.55
CA GLY A 4 -17.37 8.53 -5.83
C GLY A 4 -16.20 7.83 -5.19
N VAL A 5 -15.75 6.76 -5.81
CA VAL A 5 -14.61 5.97 -5.35
C VAL A 5 -13.32 6.70 -5.71
N PHE A 6 -12.42 6.76 -4.73
CA PHE A 6 -11.04 7.19 -4.96
C PHE A 6 -10.16 5.95 -5.01
N ARG A 7 -9.46 5.77 -6.13
CA ARG A 7 -8.73 4.53 -6.39
C ARG A 7 -7.38 4.83 -7.00
N VAL A 8 -6.35 4.17 -6.48
CA VAL A 8 -5.03 4.18 -7.08
C VAL A 8 -4.92 2.97 -7.99
N GLN A 9 -4.54 3.17 -9.24
CA GLN A 9 -4.36 2.09 -10.20
C GLN A 9 -2.87 1.79 -10.35
N ILE A 10 -2.50 0.54 -10.10
CA ILE A 10 -1.12 0.09 -10.20
C ILE A 10 -1.01 -0.95 -11.31
N TYR A 11 -0.37 -0.57 -12.41
CA TYR A 11 -0.10 -1.47 -13.52
C TYR A 11 1.18 -2.23 -13.23
N THR A 12 1.16 -3.54 -13.42
CA THR A 12 2.30 -4.38 -13.04
C THR A 12 2.48 -5.56 -13.97
N LYS A 13 3.75 -5.96 -14.17
CA LYS A 13 4.09 -7.23 -14.80
C LYS A 13 4.11 -8.38 -13.78
N GLU A 14 4.14 -8.06 -12.49
CA GLU A 14 4.21 -9.02 -11.39
C GLU A 14 2.85 -9.15 -10.70
N TYR A 15 1.82 -9.47 -11.46
CA TYR A 15 0.43 -9.47 -10.98
C TYR A 15 0.23 -10.41 -9.79
N GLU A 16 0.73 -11.63 -9.87
CA GLU A 16 0.52 -12.61 -8.80
C GLU A 16 1.22 -12.21 -7.50
N GLN A 17 2.44 -11.69 -7.61
CA GLN A 17 3.17 -11.20 -6.46
C GLN A 17 2.47 -10.00 -5.83
N MET A 18 1.91 -9.11 -6.65
CA MET A 18 1.17 -7.96 -6.17
C MET A 18 -0.12 -8.38 -5.45
N ARG A 19 -0.84 -9.38 -5.99
CA ARG A 19 -2.01 -9.92 -5.33
C ARG A 19 -1.66 -10.53 -3.98
N HIS A 20 -0.56 -11.24 -3.93
CA HIS A 20 -0.09 -11.82 -2.68
C HIS A 20 0.25 -10.72 -1.66
N PHE A 21 0.96 -9.71 -2.10
CA PHE A 21 1.38 -8.62 -1.21
C PHE A 21 0.17 -7.87 -0.64
N TYR A 22 -0.69 -7.33 -1.49
CA TYR A 22 -1.80 -6.52 -1.01
C TYR A 22 -2.89 -7.34 -0.33
N GLY A 23 -3.20 -8.51 -0.87
CA GLY A 23 -4.29 -9.33 -0.35
C GLY A 23 -3.91 -10.20 0.84
N THR A 24 -2.74 -10.84 0.80
CA THR A 24 -2.34 -11.79 1.83
C THR A 24 -1.42 -11.15 2.86
N VAL A 25 -0.39 -10.46 2.41
CA VAL A 25 0.61 -9.88 3.33
C VAL A 25 0.02 -8.67 4.07
N LEU A 26 -0.53 -7.71 3.36
CA LEU A 26 -1.18 -6.55 3.97
C LEU A 26 -2.60 -6.84 4.45
N GLN A 27 -3.17 -7.95 4.03
CA GLN A 27 -4.51 -8.39 4.44
C GLN A 27 -5.61 -7.38 4.11
N LEU A 28 -5.48 -6.71 2.97
CA LEU A 28 -6.54 -5.81 2.52
C LEU A 28 -7.69 -6.64 1.94
N PRO A 29 -8.94 -6.28 2.22
CA PRO A 29 -10.08 -7.03 1.69
C PRO A 29 -10.22 -6.85 0.18
N VAL A 30 -10.54 -7.94 -0.51
CA VAL A 30 -10.84 -7.91 -1.94
C VAL A 30 -12.24 -7.39 -2.13
N LEU A 31 -12.39 -6.34 -2.94
CA LEU A 31 -13.70 -5.79 -3.27
C LEU A 31 -14.22 -6.34 -4.59
N VAL A 32 -13.36 -6.40 -5.59
CA VAL A 32 -13.70 -6.91 -6.92
C VAL A 32 -12.45 -7.58 -7.47
N CYS A 33 -12.65 -8.71 -8.16
CA CYS A 33 -11.55 -9.37 -8.82
C CYS A 33 -12.05 -9.93 -10.14
N ARG A 34 -11.43 -9.53 -11.26
CA ARG A 34 -11.77 -10.02 -12.57
C ARG A 34 -10.53 -10.65 -13.19
N GLU A 35 -10.60 -11.95 -13.42
CA GLU A 35 -9.49 -12.71 -13.99
C GLU A 35 -10.07 -13.63 -15.06
N THR A 36 -10.47 -13.04 -16.18
CA THR A 36 -11.17 -13.77 -17.24
C THR A 36 -10.22 -14.46 -18.23
N GLY A 37 -8.94 -14.13 -18.17
CA GLY A 37 -7.92 -14.71 -19.01
C GLY A 37 -6.55 -14.23 -18.57
N ARG A 38 -5.51 -14.76 -19.21
CA ARG A 38 -4.14 -14.45 -18.83
C ARG A 38 -3.84 -12.94 -18.93
N ASP A 39 -4.38 -12.28 -19.95
CA ASP A 39 -4.09 -10.87 -20.20
C ASP A 39 -5.16 -9.95 -19.64
N ASP A 40 -6.20 -10.48 -19.01
CA ASP A 40 -7.25 -9.68 -18.41
C ASP A 40 -7.36 -10.05 -16.93
N ARG A 41 -6.52 -9.43 -16.12
CA ARG A 41 -6.46 -9.68 -14.68
C ARG A 41 -6.41 -8.36 -13.94
N VAL A 42 -7.39 -8.15 -13.07
CA VAL A 42 -7.45 -6.97 -12.22
C VAL A 42 -8.07 -7.34 -10.89
N CYS A 43 -7.55 -6.80 -9.82
CA CYS A 43 -8.09 -7.02 -8.48
C CYS A 43 -8.09 -5.71 -7.71
N VAL A 44 -9.24 -5.39 -7.11
CA VAL A 44 -9.43 -4.16 -6.35
C VAL A 44 -9.48 -4.49 -4.86
N TYR A 45 -8.68 -3.80 -4.10
CA TYR A 45 -8.59 -3.95 -2.64
C TYR A 45 -9.11 -2.71 -1.95
N GLY A 46 -9.84 -2.90 -0.85
CA GLY A 46 -10.26 -1.80 0.00
C GLY A 46 -9.15 -1.44 0.98
N ALA A 47 -8.89 -0.16 1.12
CA ALA A 47 -7.87 0.34 2.04
C ALA A 47 -8.45 1.53 2.78
N ALA A 48 -9.17 1.28 3.87
CA ALA A 48 -9.81 2.29 4.69
C ALA A 48 -10.66 3.25 3.84
N SER A 49 -10.20 4.48 3.62
CA SER A 49 -10.95 5.50 2.91
C SER A 49 -10.69 5.53 1.40
N GLY A 50 -9.93 4.57 0.88
CA GLY A 50 -9.59 4.52 -0.54
C GLY A 50 -9.55 3.09 -1.06
N GLN A 51 -9.15 2.95 -2.31
CA GLN A 51 -9.02 1.63 -2.93
C GLN A 51 -7.74 1.56 -3.73
N ILE A 52 -7.21 0.35 -3.84
CA ILE A 52 -6.04 0.05 -4.65
C ILE A 52 -6.46 -0.99 -5.69
N GLU A 53 -6.22 -0.67 -6.95
CA GLU A 53 -6.52 -1.56 -8.06
C GLU A 53 -5.22 -2.06 -8.67
N VAL A 54 -5.01 -3.37 -8.62
CA VAL A 54 -3.84 -4.00 -9.24
C VAL A 54 -4.25 -4.51 -10.60
N ILE A 55 -3.55 -4.05 -11.63
CA ILE A 55 -3.89 -4.35 -13.03
C ILE A 55 -2.69 -5.01 -13.70
N TYR A 56 -2.90 -6.18 -14.28
CA TYR A 56 -1.85 -6.81 -15.07
C TYR A 56 -1.61 -6.01 -16.34
N ALA A 57 -0.35 -5.70 -16.60
CA ALA A 57 0.06 -5.05 -17.84
C ALA A 57 0.43 -6.14 -18.85
N PRO A 58 -0.42 -6.41 -19.85
CA PRO A 58 -0.16 -7.50 -20.79
C PRO A 58 1.03 -7.22 -21.69
N PRO A 59 1.54 -8.24 -22.41
CA PRO A 59 2.65 -8.05 -23.35
C PRO A 59 2.37 -6.90 -24.31
N GLY A 60 3.37 -6.06 -24.56
CA GLY A 60 3.24 -4.90 -25.40
C GLY A 60 2.80 -3.63 -24.71
N MET A 61 2.31 -3.72 -23.49
CA MET A 61 1.96 -2.55 -22.70
C MET A 61 3.14 -2.12 -21.84
N GLU A 62 3.49 -0.84 -21.89
CA GLU A 62 4.50 -0.29 -21.00
C GLU A 62 3.85 0.10 -19.67
N VAL A 63 4.55 -0.21 -18.57
CA VAL A 63 4.08 0.19 -17.26
C VAL A 63 4.46 1.67 -17.04
N PRO A 64 3.47 2.52 -16.69
CA PRO A 64 3.80 3.93 -16.43
C PRO A 64 4.81 4.07 -15.29
N ALA A 65 5.72 5.01 -15.43
CA ALA A 65 6.68 5.31 -14.38
C ALA A 65 5.98 5.98 -13.20
N SER A 66 6.36 5.59 -11.99
CA SER A 66 5.81 6.18 -10.77
C SER A 66 6.90 6.96 -10.05
N ASN A 67 7.04 8.22 -10.45
CA ASN A 67 8.04 9.12 -9.90
C ASN A 67 7.38 10.19 -9.04
N GLY A 68 7.93 10.39 -7.86
CA GLY A 68 7.54 11.51 -7.01
C GLY A 68 6.29 11.27 -6.16
N TRP A 69 5.81 10.04 -6.07
CA TRP A 69 4.68 9.72 -5.20
C TRP A 69 4.88 8.35 -4.55
N THR A 70 4.25 8.19 -3.39
CA THR A 70 4.31 6.96 -2.61
C THR A 70 2.92 6.69 -2.05
N LEU A 71 2.72 5.50 -1.53
CA LEU A 71 1.49 5.19 -0.79
C LEU A 71 1.77 5.28 0.70
N GLN A 72 0.79 5.72 1.45
CA GLN A 72 0.89 5.77 2.90
C GLN A 72 -0.30 5.06 3.52
N MET A 73 -0.03 4.25 4.53
CA MET A 73 -1.07 3.49 5.20
C MET A 73 -0.90 3.61 6.71
N GLN A 74 -1.99 3.91 7.40
CA GLN A 74 -2.00 3.94 8.86
C GLN A 74 -2.31 2.56 9.41
N VAL A 75 -1.57 2.17 10.43
CA VAL A 75 -1.82 0.95 11.20
C VAL A 75 -1.84 1.30 12.67
N GLU A 76 -2.29 0.37 13.50
CA GLU A 76 -2.39 0.62 14.93
C GLU A 76 -1.02 0.66 15.61
N ASN A 77 -0.09 -0.19 15.18
CA ASN A 77 1.24 -0.28 15.77
C ASN A 77 2.25 -0.59 14.68
N ALA A 78 3.06 0.43 14.32
CA ALA A 78 4.01 0.31 13.22
C ALA A 78 5.08 -0.76 13.49
N ASP A 79 5.60 -0.82 14.72
CA ASP A 79 6.64 -1.81 15.05
C ASP A 79 6.14 -3.24 14.88
N ARG A 80 4.94 -3.52 15.39
CA ARG A 80 4.35 -4.85 15.29
C ARG A 80 4.11 -5.22 13.84
N TYR A 81 3.60 -4.29 13.07
CA TYR A 81 3.33 -4.53 11.65
C TYR A 81 4.62 -4.80 10.88
N CYS A 82 5.66 -4.03 11.19
CA CYS A 82 6.98 -4.24 10.59
C CYS A 82 7.52 -5.64 10.91
N GLU A 83 7.40 -6.08 12.17
CA GLU A 83 7.81 -7.41 12.58
C GLU A 83 7.04 -8.50 11.84
N GLN A 84 5.74 -8.30 11.63
CA GLN A 84 4.91 -9.25 10.89
C GLN A 84 5.36 -9.37 9.44
N LEU A 85 5.69 -8.26 8.80
CA LEU A 85 6.18 -8.27 7.43
C LEU A 85 7.53 -8.98 7.34
N GLN A 86 8.42 -8.71 8.27
CA GLN A 86 9.72 -9.37 8.31
C GLN A 86 9.58 -10.88 8.52
N ALA A 87 8.64 -11.29 9.38
CA ALA A 87 8.38 -12.70 9.62
C ALA A 87 7.88 -13.42 8.37
N GLN A 88 7.26 -12.70 7.45
CA GLN A 88 6.79 -13.22 6.17
C GLN A 88 7.86 -13.14 5.07
N GLY A 89 9.07 -12.70 5.41
CA GLY A 89 10.18 -12.64 4.48
C GLY A 89 10.31 -11.34 3.69
N TRP A 90 9.55 -10.30 4.04
CA TRP A 90 9.65 -9.03 3.34
C TRP A 90 10.81 -8.21 3.87
N THR A 91 11.56 -7.62 2.95
CA THR A 91 12.67 -6.74 3.29
C THR A 91 12.15 -5.36 3.62
N ILE A 92 12.49 -4.88 4.81
CA ILE A 92 12.13 -3.52 5.23
C ILE A 92 13.17 -2.57 4.69
N GLN A 93 12.72 -1.56 3.95
CA GLN A 93 13.62 -0.61 3.34
C GLN A 93 14.19 0.36 4.36
N ARG A 94 13.38 0.78 5.32
CA ARG A 94 13.81 1.63 6.42
C ARG A 94 13.04 1.23 7.67
N GLU A 95 13.77 0.93 8.73
CA GLU A 95 13.20 0.49 10.00
C GLU A 95 12.33 1.56 10.65
N PRO A 96 11.43 1.17 11.55
CA PRO A 96 10.57 2.13 12.24
C PRO A 96 11.35 3.23 12.94
N GLN A 97 10.92 4.47 12.74
CA GLN A 97 11.51 5.67 13.34
C GLN A 97 10.41 6.64 13.73
N ASN A 98 10.65 7.39 14.78
CA ASN A 98 9.78 8.49 15.15
C ASN A 98 10.07 9.68 14.24
N GLN A 99 9.01 10.32 13.79
CA GLN A 99 9.09 11.51 12.97
C GLN A 99 8.64 12.72 13.80
N PHE A 100 9.15 13.90 13.47
CA PHE A 100 8.87 15.09 14.27
C PHE A 100 7.39 15.48 14.27
N TRP A 101 6.65 15.05 13.24
CA TRP A 101 5.21 15.37 13.15
C TRP A 101 4.33 14.39 13.91
N GLY A 102 4.91 13.46 14.68
CA GLY A 102 4.15 12.59 15.58
C GLY A 102 3.80 11.24 15.04
N HIS A 103 4.38 10.87 13.92
CA HIS A 103 4.25 9.50 13.38
C HIS A 103 5.46 8.67 13.75
N ARG A 104 5.23 7.38 13.96
CA ARG A 104 6.28 6.39 13.93
C ARG A 104 6.07 5.57 12.67
N ASN A 105 7.02 5.60 11.75
CA ASN A 105 6.82 4.99 10.45
C ASN A 105 8.01 4.16 10.00
N PHE A 106 7.73 3.27 9.06
CA PHE A 106 8.74 2.52 8.35
C PHE A 106 8.39 2.46 6.87
N LYS A 107 9.33 2.00 6.05
CA LYS A 107 9.14 1.95 4.61
C LYS A 107 9.39 0.54 4.09
N VAL A 108 8.55 0.12 3.17
CA VAL A 108 8.68 -1.17 2.50
C VAL A 108 8.34 -0.98 1.02
N LEU A 109 8.96 -1.78 0.17
CA LEU A 109 8.63 -1.77 -1.25
C LEU A 109 7.65 -2.89 -1.55
N ASP A 110 6.66 -2.58 -2.39
CA ASP A 110 5.83 -3.66 -2.91
C ASP A 110 6.61 -4.43 -4.00
N PRO A 111 6.08 -5.55 -4.50
CA PRO A 111 6.81 -6.35 -5.51
C PRO A 111 7.09 -5.62 -6.82
N SER A 112 6.38 -4.54 -7.13
CA SER A 112 6.64 -3.73 -8.32
C SER A 112 7.67 -2.65 -8.09
N GLY A 113 8.12 -2.47 -6.84
CA GLY A 113 9.08 -1.44 -6.47
C GLY A 113 8.46 -0.15 -5.98
N LEU A 114 7.14 -0.09 -5.83
CA LEU A 114 6.49 1.09 -5.29
C LEU A 114 6.72 1.17 -3.79
N GLU A 115 7.10 2.35 -3.32
CA GLU A 115 7.37 2.56 -1.90
C GLU A 115 6.08 2.79 -1.12
N LEU A 116 5.95 2.08 -0.01
CA LEU A 116 4.88 2.30 0.96
C LEU A 116 5.48 2.80 2.26
N THR A 117 4.89 3.88 2.79
CA THR A 117 5.15 4.34 4.15
C THR A 117 4.02 3.83 5.03
N ILE A 118 4.37 3.06 6.05
CA ILE A 118 3.39 2.52 6.98
C ILE A 118 3.66 3.16 8.34
N TYR A 119 2.63 3.73 8.93
CA TYR A 119 2.80 4.52 10.14
C TYR A 119 1.73 4.25 11.18
N SER A 120 2.07 4.54 12.42
CA SER A 120 1.13 4.67 13.53
C SER A 120 1.39 5.98 14.23
N ASP A 121 0.39 6.48 14.93
CA ASP A 121 0.56 7.68 15.74
C ASP A 121 1.41 7.34 16.96
N ILE A 122 2.24 8.28 17.36
CA ILE A 122 3.01 8.14 18.60
C ILE A 122 2.04 8.26 19.76
N LEU A 123 2.08 7.27 20.65
CA LEU A 123 1.15 7.18 21.76
C LEU A 123 1.14 8.48 22.58
N GLY A 124 -0.06 9.00 22.84
CA GLY A 124 -0.24 10.21 23.60
C GLY A 124 -0.05 11.49 22.81
N LYS A 125 0.14 11.42 21.49
CA LYS A 125 0.29 12.59 20.64
C LYS A 125 -0.81 12.64 19.59
N GLU A 126 -1.41 13.81 19.46
CA GLU A 126 -2.42 14.09 18.45
C GLU A 126 -1.90 15.17 17.51
N THR A 127 -0.73 14.89 16.95
CA THR A 127 0.04 15.90 16.27
C THR A 127 -0.61 16.45 15.02
N GLU A 128 -1.30 15.63 14.25
CA GLU A 128 -1.99 16.12 13.05
C GLU A 128 -3.12 17.07 13.40
N LYS A 129 -3.88 16.75 14.45
CA LYS A 129 -4.93 17.65 14.93
C LYS A 129 -4.35 18.96 15.43
N ASN A 130 -3.24 18.90 16.12
CA ASN A 130 -2.58 20.11 16.62
C ASN A 130 -2.04 20.96 15.48
N HIS A 131 -1.60 20.34 14.40
CA HIS A 131 -1.10 21.07 13.25
C HIS A 131 -2.22 21.73 12.44
N ALA A 132 -3.42 21.22 12.52
CA ALA A 132 -4.57 21.80 11.83
C ALA A 132 -5.04 23.12 12.46
N ASP A 133 -4.61 23.37 13.66
CA ASP A 133 -4.91 24.61 14.36
C ASP A 133 -3.96 25.74 13.91
#